data_50f64f24333f9167d595dc850acb2138
#
_entry.id   50f64f24333f9167d595dc850acb2138
#
_cell.length_a   1.000
_cell.length_b   1.000
_cell.length_c   1.000
_cell.angle_alpha   90.00
_cell.angle_beta   90.00
_cell.angle_gamma   90.00
#
_symmetry.space_group_name_H-M   'P 1'
#
loop_
_entity.id
_entity.type
_entity.pdbx_description
1 polymer ?
#
loop_
_entity_poly.entity_id
_entity_poly.type
_entity_poly.pdbx_seq_one_letter_code
_entity_poly.pdbx_strand_id
1 'polypeptide(L)'
;MFDTVIIGAGPAGMTAALYAARSNLKVALIERGIPGGQMNNTSDIENYPGYANISGPDLAEKMFEPLENLGVEHLFCQVERIEDLGATKKIVTDDGEFEAKTVVIATGSNHRSLNVPGEEELNSRGVSYCAVCDGAFFRDEDLLVVGGGDSAVEEAVFLTQFAKTVTIAHRRDQLRAQKVLQDRAFANDKIHFAWNTVVEEIKGEQKVTSVLLKDVKTGEVREQAFGGIFIYVGLDPVSEFATELGILDENGWVVTDCLLYTSD
;
A
#
# COMPACT_ATOMS: atom_id res chain seq x y z
N MET A 1 23.65 -20.26 8.38
CA MET A 1 23.98 -18.91 7.84
C MET A 1 23.56 -18.88 6.38
N PHE A 2 22.90 -17.80 5.97
CA PHE A 2 22.45 -17.52 4.60
C PHE A 2 23.42 -16.55 3.91
N ASP A 3 23.43 -16.53 2.58
CA ASP A 3 24.09 -15.45 1.86
C ASP A 3 23.28 -14.18 1.89
N THR A 4 21.93 -14.31 1.76
CA THR A 4 21.00 -13.21 1.94
C THR A 4 19.70 -13.66 2.63
N VAL A 5 19.18 -12.81 3.49
CA VAL A 5 17.82 -12.92 4.04
C VAL A 5 16.99 -11.78 3.47
N ILE A 6 15.82 -12.10 2.95
CA ILE A 6 14.87 -11.13 2.39
C ILE A 6 13.66 -11.07 3.32
N ILE A 7 13.30 -9.88 3.75
CA ILE A 7 12.20 -9.65 4.70
C ILE A 7 11.03 -9.03 3.94
N GLY A 8 9.92 -9.78 3.90
CA GLY A 8 8.70 -9.43 3.16
C GLY A 8 8.59 -10.18 1.83
N ALA A 9 7.52 -10.98 1.70
CA ALA A 9 7.19 -11.74 0.49
C ALA A 9 6.15 -11.03 -0.39
N GLY A 10 6.20 -9.71 -0.46
CA GLY A 10 5.53 -8.94 -1.51
C GLY A 10 6.24 -9.11 -2.86
N PRO A 11 5.74 -8.47 -3.94
CA PRO A 11 6.34 -8.57 -5.28
C PRO A 11 7.83 -8.24 -5.30
N ALA A 12 8.26 -7.23 -4.56
CA ALA A 12 9.66 -6.82 -4.50
C ALA A 12 10.54 -7.90 -3.85
N GLY A 13 10.12 -8.43 -2.70
CA GLY A 13 10.87 -9.47 -1.99
C GLY A 13 10.92 -10.78 -2.76
N MET A 14 9.81 -11.22 -3.33
CA MET A 14 9.78 -12.43 -4.18
C MET A 14 10.68 -12.27 -5.42
N THR A 15 10.69 -11.10 -6.06
CA THR A 15 11.57 -10.83 -7.18
C THR A 15 13.05 -10.84 -6.75
N ALA A 16 13.40 -10.23 -5.62
CA ALA A 16 14.75 -10.26 -5.08
C ALA A 16 15.19 -11.69 -4.77
N ALA A 17 14.32 -12.49 -4.14
CA ALA A 17 14.57 -13.90 -3.84
C ALA A 17 14.83 -14.74 -5.11
N LEU A 18 14.02 -14.52 -6.15
CA LEU A 18 14.15 -15.17 -7.44
C LEU A 18 15.55 -14.94 -8.03
N TYR A 19 15.98 -13.68 -8.11
CA TYR A 19 17.27 -13.35 -8.71
C TYR A 19 18.47 -13.78 -7.84
N ALA A 20 18.37 -13.67 -6.53
CA ALA A 20 19.40 -14.14 -5.61
C ALA A 20 19.59 -15.67 -5.71
N ALA A 21 18.49 -16.43 -5.72
CA ALA A 21 18.53 -17.88 -5.88
C ALA A 21 19.07 -18.29 -7.27
N ARG A 22 18.67 -17.61 -8.34
CA ARG A 22 19.21 -17.81 -9.69
C ARG A 22 20.72 -17.51 -9.78
N SER A 23 21.23 -16.67 -8.89
CA SER A 23 22.66 -16.38 -8.74
C SER A 23 23.38 -17.41 -7.85
N ASN A 24 22.72 -18.52 -7.52
CA ASN A 24 23.23 -19.61 -6.70
C ASN A 24 23.61 -19.20 -5.25
N LEU A 25 22.93 -18.17 -4.73
CA LEU A 25 23.05 -17.78 -3.34
C LEU A 25 22.12 -18.64 -2.46
N LYS A 26 22.52 -18.88 -1.21
CA LYS A 26 21.66 -19.47 -0.20
C LYS A 26 20.73 -18.39 0.35
N VAL A 27 19.44 -18.47 0.02
CA VAL A 27 18.43 -17.43 0.29
C VAL A 27 17.40 -17.94 1.29
N ALA A 28 17.05 -17.08 2.28
CA ALA A 28 15.82 -17.20 3.03
C ALA A 28 14.90 -16.02 2.72
N LEU A 29 13.60 -16.30 2.65
CA LEU A 29 12.53 -15.32 2.50
C LEU A 29 11.64 -15.38 3.73
N ILE A 30 11.61 -14.31 4.51
CA ILE A 30 10.80 -14.20 5.72
C ILE A 30 9.49 -13.49 5.40
N GLU A 31 8.36 -14.09 5.79
CA GLU A 31 7.03 -13.49 5.69
C GLU A 31 6.18 -13.91 6.89
N ARG A 32 5.56 -12.95 7.54
CA ARG A 32 4.68 -13.19 8.70
C ARG A 32 3.28 -13.64 8.33
N GLY A 33 2.89 -13.44 7.09
CA GLY A 33 1.56 -13.73 6.57
C GLY A 33 1.60 -14.58 5.31
N ILE A 34 0.57 -14.46 4.51
CA ILE A 34 0.48 -15.12 3.21
C ILE A 34 1.36 -14.34 2.21
N PRO A 35 2.27 -15.00 1.47
CA PRO A 35 3.04 -14.35 0.42
C PRO A 35 2.15 -13.62 -0.58
N GLY A 36 2.60 -12.45 -1.05
CA GLY A 36 1.87 -11.63 -2.02
C GLY A 36 1.74 -10.15 -1.59
N GLY A 37 1.83 -9.88 -0.27
CA GLY A 37 1.71 -8.53 0.26
C GLY A 37 0.40 -7.86 -0.15
N GLN A 38 0.44 -6.59 -0.55
CA GLN A 38 -0.75 -5.81 -0.93
C GLN A 38 -1.53 -6.39 -2.13
N MET A 39 -0.92 -7.20 -3.00
CA MET A 39 -1.64 -7.85 -4.10
C MET A 39 -2.78 -8.74 -3.61
N ASN A 40 -2.63 -9.39 -2.44
CA ASN A 40 -3.66 -10.27 -1.90
C ASN A 40 -4.99 -9.58 -1.60
N ASN A 41 -4.98 -8.24 -1.50
CA ASN A 41 -6.16 -7.42 -1.25
C ASN A 41 -6.92 -7.02 -2.53
N THR A 42 -6.44 -7.44 -3.71
CA THR A 42 -7.01 -7.06 -5.00
C THR A 42 -7.68 -8.27 -5.66
N SER A 43 -8.97 -8.16 -5.97
CA SER A 43 -9.74 -9.25 -6.61
C SER A 43 -9.36 -9.44 -8.07
N ASP A 44 -9.06 -8.36 -8.78
CA ASP A 44 -8.79 -8.35 -10.22
C ASP A 44 -7.61 -7.44 -10.57
N ILE A 45 -6.60 -7.98 -11.25
CA ILE A 45 -5.43 -7.27 -11.76
C ILE A 45 -5.44 -7.36 -13.29
N GLU A 46 -5.63 -6.24 -13.96
CA GLU A 46 -5.69 -6.13 -15.44
C GLU A 46 -4.46 -5.41 -16.01
N ASN A 47 -3.56 -4.93 -15.15
CA ASN A 47 -2.41 -4.09 -15.51
C ASN A 47 -1.05 -4.77 -15.29
N TYR A 48 -1.02 -6.09 -15.10
CA TYR A 48 0.22 -6.87 -15.02
C TYR A 48 0.54 -7.52 -16.37
N PRO A 49 1.65 -7.13 -17.05
CA PRO A 49 2.00 -7.69 -18.35
C PRO A 49 2.14 -9.21 -18.31
N GLY A 50 1.48 -9.89 -19.22
CA GLY A 50 1.45 -11.36 -19.33
C GLY A 50 0.11 -11.97 -18.93
N TYR A 51 -0.76 -11.23 -18.28
CA TYR A 51 -2.13 -11.63 -17.98
C TYR A 51 -3.11 -10.57 -18.48
N ALA A 52 -4.21 -11.00 -19.12
CA ALA A 52 -5.29 -10.10 -19.47
C ALA A 52 -6.13 -9.72 -18.24
N ASN A 53 -6.25 -10.67 -17.30
CA ASN A 53 -6.85 -10.52 -15.98
C ASN A 53 -6.33 -11.67 -15.09
N ILE A 54 -6.04 -11.38 -13.84
CA ILE A 54 -5.65 -12.36 -12.83
C ILE A 54 -6.00 -11.82 -11.43
N SER A 55 -6.43 -12.69 -10.51
CA SER A 55 -6.61 -12.25 -9.12
C SER A 55 -5.28 -11.97 -8.45
N GLY A 56 -5.27 -11.07 -7.47
CA GLY A 56 -4.05 -10.78 -6.71
C GLY A 56 -3.47 -12.00 -6.01
N PRO A 57 -4.27 -12.84 -5.33
CA PRO A 57 -3.81 -14.09 -4.74
C PRO A 57 -3.22 -15.07 -5.77
N ASP A 58 -3.86 -15.23 -6.94
CA ASP A 58 -3.34 -16.12 -8.00
C ASP A 58 -2.02 -15.58 -8.57
N LEU A 59 -1.89 -14.27 -8.76
CA LEU A 59 -0.62 -13.67 -9.18
C LEU A 59 0.46 -13.87 -8.13
N ALA A 60 0.14 -13.71 -6.84
CA ALA A 60 1.06 -13.94 -5.75
C ALA A 60 1.57 -15.39 -5.73
N GLU A 61 0.66 -16.36 -5.92
CA GLU A 61 1.02 -17.78 -6.03
C GLU A 61 1.97 -18.03 -7.21
N LYS A 62 1.68 -17.44 -8.39
CA LYS A 62 2.53 -17.55 -9.58
C LYS A 62 3.91 -16.92 -9.40
N MET A 63 4.03 -15.89 -8.60
CA MET A 63 5.32 -15.28 -8.26
C MET A 63 6.08 -16.09 -7.20
N PHE A 64 5.37 -16.78 -6.31
CA PHE A 64 5.97 -17.58 -5.23
C PHE A 64 6.43 -18.96 -5.71
N GLU A 65 5.64 -19.66 -6.53
CA GLU A 65 5.91 -21.02 -7.02
C GLU A 65 7.35 -21.24 -7.53
N PRO A 66 7.97 -20.34 -8.33
CA PRO A 66 9.35 -20.53 -8.78
C PRO A 66 10.40 -20.53 -7.67
N LEU A 67 10.13 -19.90 -6.54
CA LEU A 67 11.09 -19.78 -5.42
C LEU A 67 11.28 -21.12 -4.73
N GLU A 68 10.22 -21.92 -4.57
CA GLU A 68 10.28 -23.27 -4.00
C GLU A 68 11.16 -24.16 -4.89
N ASN A 69 10.97 -24.10 -6.21
CA ASN A 69 11.76 -24.88 -7.18
C ASN A 69 13.24 -24.50 -7.19
N LEU A 70 13.59 -23.29 -6.79
CA LEU A 70 14.96 -22.78 -6.70
C LEU A 70 15.58 -23.01 -5.32
N GLY A 71 14.85 -23.62 -4.37
CA GLY A 71 15.33 -23.94 -3.04
C GLY A 71 15.46 -22.71 -2.12
N VAL A 72 14.67 -21.67 -2.36
CA VAL A 72 14.53 -20.57 -1.40
C VAL A 72 13.85 -21.10 -0.13
N GLU A 73 14.50 -20.88 1.00
CA GLU A 73 13.95 -21.29 2.30
C GLU A 73 12.90 -20.27 2.76
N HIS A 74 11.64 -20.66 2.78
CA HIS A 74 10.55 -19.81 3.27
C HIS A 74 10.40 -19.97 4.79
N LEU A 75 10.52 -18.87 5.52
CA LEU A 75 10.42 -18.79 6.96
C LEU A 75 9.15 -18.01 7.33
N PHE A 76 8.19 -18.69 7.91
CA PHE A 76 6.94 -18.09 8.36
C PHE A 76 7.09 -17.55 9.79
N CYS A 77 7.59 -16.33 9.91
CA CYS A 77 7.82 -15.68 11.19
C CYS A 77 7.82 -14.15 11.05
N GLN A 78 7.72 -13.47 12.17
CA GLN A 78 7.80 -12.01 12.23
C GLN A 78 9.19 -11.57 12.69
N VAL A 79 9.83 -10.68 11.93
CA VAL A 79 11.10 -10.07 12.34
C VAL A 79 10.82 -9.03 13.44
N GLU A 80 11.52 -9.16 14.56
CA GLU A 80 11.43 -8.26 15.71
C GLU A 80 12.53 -7.20 15.65
N ARG A 81 13.76 -7.60 15.28
CA ARG A 81 14.90 -6.68 15.12
C ARG A 81 16.01 -7.29 14.27
N ILE A 82 16.90 -6.44 13.81
CA ILE A 82 18.13 -6.81 13.10
C ILE A 82 19.31 -6.25 13.89
N GLU A 83 20.29 -7.10 14.18
CA GLU A 83 21.56 -6.72 14.81
C GLU A 83 22.66 -6.73 13.77
N ASP A 84 23.38 -5.62 13.63
CA ASP A 84 24.54 -5.53 12.77
C ASP A 84 25.80 -6.07 13.49
N LEU A 85 26.32 -7.19 13.00
CA LEU A 85 27.54 -7.81 13.53
C LEU A 85 28.78 -7.49 12.66
N GLY A 86 28.69 -6.49 11.80
CA GLY A 86 29.72 -6.12 10.84
C GLY A 86 29.71 -7.00 9.60
N ALA A 87 30.50 -8.07 9.55
CA ALA A 87 30.55 -8.96 8.39
C ALA A 87 29.26 -9.75 8.14
N THR A 88 28.41 -9.91 9.13
CA THR A 88 27.12 -10.58 9.05
C THR A 88 26.04 -9.76 9.76
N LYS A 89 24.79 -10.10 9.51
CA LYS A 89 23.63 -9.53 10.17
C LYS A 89 22.87 -10.66 10.85
N LYS A 90 22.44 -10.41 12.09
CA LYS A 90 21.61 -11.33 12.85
C LYS A 90 20.15 -10.84 12.82
N ILE A 91 19.28 -11.69 12.37
CA ILE A 91 17.83 -11.43 12.26
C ILE A 91 17.14 -12.18 13.42
N VAL A 92 16.54 -11.44 14.33
CA VAL A 92 15.79 -11.98 15.46
C VAL A 92 14.33 -11.96 15.12
N THR A 93 13.67 -13.10 15.30
CA THR A 93 12.26 -13.30 14.99
C THR A 93 11.53 -13.94 16.17
N ASP A 94 10.22 -13.97 16.12
CA ASP A 94 9.36 -14.66 17.08
C ASP A 94 9.50 -16.21 17.07
N ASP A 95 10.16 -16.79 16.04
CA ASP A 95 10.42 -18.24 15.91
C ASP A 95 11.92 -18.59 15.91
N GLY A 96 12.79 -17.68 16.36
CA GLY A 96 14.23 -17.94 16.48
C GLY A 96 15.13 -16.89 15.86
N GLU A 97 16.41 -17.24 15.71
CA GLU A 97 17.43 -16.34 15.23
C GLU A 97 18.09 -16.89 13.97
N PHE A 98 18.32 -16.03 12.99
CA PHE A 98 18.97 -16.37 11.73
C PHE A 98 20.17 -15.45 11.50
N GLU A 99 21.16 -15.93 10.74
CA GLU A 99 22.34 -15.17 10.40
C GLU A 99 22.55 -15.15 8.88
N ALA A 100 22.83 -13.98 8.35
CA ALA A 100 23.07 -13.75 6.92
C ALA A 100 24.22 -12.78 6.68
N LYS A 101 24.85 -12.86 5.51
CA LYS A 101 25.86 -11.86 5.08
C LYS A 101 25.19 -10.53 4.74
N THR A 102 24.03 -10.59 4.09
CA THR A 102 23.25 -9.41 3.66
C THR A 102 21.77 -9.59 3.98
N VAL A 103 21.08 -8.45 4.13
CA VAL A 103 19.63 -8.40 4.31
C VAL A 103 19.00 -7.47 3.28
N VAL A 104 17.89 -7.90 2.69
CA VAL A 104 17.04 -7.08 1.83
C VAL A 104 15.75 -6.79 2.56
N ILE A 105 15.45 -5.51 2.83
CA ILE A 105 14.21 -5.06 3.43
C ILE A 105 13.20 -4.78 2.31
N ALA A 106 12.14 -5.59 2.23
CA ALA A 106 11.10 -5.50 1.22
C ALA A 106 9.69 -5.56 1.84
N THR A 107 9.56 -5.05 3.06
CA THR A 107 8.37 -5.13 3.90
C THR A 107 7.24 -4.20 3.49
N GLY A 108 7.51 -3.25 2.60
CA GLY A 108 6.51 -2.32 2.08
C GLY A 108 5.96 -1.36 3.14
N SER A 109 4.70 -1.00 2.97
CA SER A 109 3.98 -0.07 3.83
C SER A 109 2.51 -0.44 3.95
N ASN A 110 1.88 0.04 5.02
CA ASN A 110 0.44 -0.06 5.20
C ASN A 110 -0.23 1.28 4.86
N HIS A 111 -1.38 1.24 4.21
CA HIS A 111 -2.22 2.43 4.07
C HIS A 111 -2.72 2.87 5.44
N ARG A 112 -2.70 4.17 5.68
CA ARG A 112 -3.35 4.73 6.87
C ARG A 112 -4.85 4.66 6.72
N SER A 113 -5.50 4.08 7.72
CA SER A 113 -6.95 4.05 7.82
C SER A 113 -7.49 5.39 8.34
N LEU A 114 -8.73 5.68 8.01
CA LEU A 114 -9.50 6.77 8.63
C LEU A 114 -9.91 6.40 10.05
N ASN A 115 -9.99 5.09 10.36
CA ASN A 115 -10.49 4.49 11.60
C ASN A 115 -11.94 4.92 11.89
N VAL A 116 -12.78 4.85 10.89
CA VAL A 116 -14.20 5.16 10.97
C VAL A 116 -15.07 3.91 10.77
N PRO A 117 -16.29 3.87 11.36
CA PRO A 117 -17.21 2.78 11.13
C PRO A 117 -17.46 2.55 9.63
N GLY A 118 -17.54 1.29 9.22
CA GLY A 118 -17.79 0.88 7.84
C GLY A 118 -16.55 0.80 6.96
N GLU A 119 -15.38 1.33 7.38
CA GLU A 119 -14.17 1.29 6.57
C GLU A 119 -13.66 -0.14 6.35
N GLU A 120 -13.51 -0.90 7.42
CA GLU A 120 -13.02 -2.27 7.36
C GLU A 120 -14.07 -3.22 6.78
N GLU A 121 -15.32 -3.09 7.21
CA GLU A 121 -16.43 -3.94 6.79
C GLU A 121 -16.73 -3.83 5.29
N LEU A 122 -16.49 -2.66 4.70
CA LEU A 122 -16.74 -2.38 3.28
C LEU A 122 -15.45 -2.35 2.44
N ASN A 123 -14.32 -2.75 3.01
CA ASN A 123 -13.07 -2.91 2.27
C ASN A 123 -13.26 -3.88 1.09
N SER A 124 -12.77 -3.53 -0.10
CA SER A 124 -13.02 -4.24 -1.38
C SER A 124 -14.49 -4.35 -1.78
N ARG A 125 -15.39 -3.64 -1.08
CA ARG A 125 -16.82 -3.55 -1.39
C ARG A 125 -17.27 -2.10 -1.53
N GLY A 126 -16.43 -1.28 -2.13
CA GLY A 126 -16.62 0.15 -2.34
C GLY A 126 -15.66 1.04 -1.57
N VAL A 127 -14.97 0.53 -0.55
CA VAL A 127 -13.78 1.17 0.03
C VAL A 127 -12.55 0.63 -0.67
N SER A 128 -11.69 1.53 -1.17
CA SER A 128 -10.45 1.20 -1.88
C SER A 128 -9.30 2.13 -1.47
N TYR A 129 -8.08 1.65 -1.69
CA TYR A 129 -6.82 2.38 -1.50
C TYR A 129 -5.99 2.45 -2.79
N CYS A 130 -6.55 2.01 -3.93
CA CYS A 130 -5.86 1.96 -5.22
C CYS A 130 -6.82 2.29 -6.37
N ALA A 131 -6.77 3.52 -6.89
CA ALA A 131 -7.63 3.92 -8.01
C ALA A 131 -7.27 3.22 -9.32
N VAL A 132 -5.98 2.96 -9.55
CA VAL A 132 -5.51 2.25 -10.76
C VAL A 132 -5.98 0.79 -10.77
N CYS A 133 -6.08 0.17 -9.57
CA CYS A 133 -6.55 -1.21 -9.44
C CYS A 133 -8.07 -1.31 -9.61
N ASP A 134 -8.81 -0.45 -8.91
CA ASP A 134 -10.24 -0.63 -8.69
C ASP A 134 -11.11 0.38 -9.45
N GLY A 135 -10.55 1.46 -9.99
CA GLY A 135 -11.32 2.56 -10.60
C GLY A 135 -12.23 2.12 -11.74
N ALA A 136 -11.81 1.11 -12.52
CA ALA A 136 -12.60 0.60 -13.64
C ALA A 136 -13.93 -0.05 -13.21
N PHE A 137 -14.05 -0.51 -11.95
CA PHE A 137 -15.28 -1.13 -11.42
C PHE A 137 -16.36 -0.10 -11.04
N PHE A 138 -16.01 1.20 -10.99
CA PHE A 138 -16.89 2.30 -10.55
C PHE A 138 -17.35 3.18 -11.73
N ARG A 139 -17.67 2.57 -12.87
CA ARG A 139 -18.14 3.31 -14.06
C ARG A 139 -19.46 4.01 -13.78
N ASP A 140 -19.50 5.30 -14.19
CA ASP A 140 -20.69 6.17 -14.09
C ASP A 140 -21.20 6.37 -12.63
N GLU A 141 -20.39 6.05 -11.62
CA GLU A 141 -20.69 6.29 -10.19
C GLU A 141 -20.14 7.65 -9.73
N ASP A 142 -20.78 8.20 -8.71
CA ASP A 142 -20.25 9.35 -7.98
C ASP A 142 -19.27 8.85 -6.91
N LEU A 143 -18.01 9.28 -6.95
CA LEU A 143 -16.94 8.78 -6.09
C LEU A 143 -16.46 9.82 -5.08
N LEU A 144 -16.01 9.33 -3.93
CA LEU A 144 -15.34 10.14 -2.92
C LEU A 144 -13.85 9.77 -2.89
N VAL A 145 -12.97 10.77 -2.95
CA VAL A 145 -11.54 10.64 -2.66
C VAL A 145 -11.23 11.39 -1.38
N VAL A 146 -10.61 10.71 -0.41
CA VAL A 146 -10.25 11.30 0.88
C VAL A 146 -8.75 11.56 0.92
N GLY A 147 -8.38 12.83 1.00
CA GLY A 147 -6.99 13.26 1.05
C GLY A 147 -6.78 14.66 0.48
N GLY A 148 -5.54 15.04 0.26
CA GLY A 148 -5.21 16.37 -0.30
C GLY A 148 -3.73 16.52 -0.61
N GLY A 149 -2.98 15.43 -0.59
CA GLY A 149 -1.60 15.32 -1.08
C GLY A 149 -1.56 14.88 -2.55
N ASP A 150 -0.35 14.68 -3.08
CA ASP A 150 -0.11 14.32 -4.48
C ASP A 150 -0.93 13.09 -4.90
N SER A 151 -0.84 11.99 -4.16
CA SER A 151 -1.57 10.75 -4.48
C SER A 151 -3.09 10.97 -4.55
N ALA A 152 -3.68 11.66 -3.56
CA ALA A 152 -5.13 11.91 -3.56
C ALA A 152 -5.59 12.69 -4.79
N VAL A 153 -4.83 13.70 -5.19
CA VAL A 153 -5.20 14.58 -6.31
C VAL A 153 -4.96 13.89 -7.65
N GLU A 154 -3.84 13.20 -7.81
CA GLU A 154 -3.50 12.45 -9.02
C GLU A 154 -4.51 11.34 -9.28
N GLU A 155 -4.80 10.54 -8.25
CA GLU A 155 -5.75 9.44 -8.33
C GLU A 155 -7.19 9.92 -8.53
N ALA A 156 -7.57 11.08 -7.95
CA ALA A 156 -8.86 11.70 -8.24
C ALA A 156 -8.99 12.09 -9.72
N VAL A 157 -7.95 12.66 -10.31
CA VAL A 157 -7.91 12.97 -11.75
C VAL A 157 -8.01 11.68 -12.57
N PHE A 158 -7.28 10.63 -12.20
CA PHE A 158 -7.35 9.33 -12.87
C PHE A 158 -8.76 8.74 -12.85
N LEU A 159 -9.42 8.74 -11.69
CA LEU A 159 -10.78 8.21 -11.52
C LEU A 159 -11.81 8.90 -12.42
N THR A 160 -11.61 10.15 -12.84
CA THR A 160 -12.55 10.84 -13.75
C THR A 160 -12.69 10.18 -15.13
N GLN A 161 -11.78 9.26 -15.49
CA GLN A 161 -11.87 8.47 -16.70
C GLN A 161 -13.05 7.48 -16.65
N PHE A 162 -13.44 7.06 -15.48
CA PHE A 162 -14.49 6.05 -15.24
C PHE A 162 -15.72 6.67 -14.57
N ALA A 163 -15.50 7.45 -13.54
CA ALA A 163 -16.53 8.02 -12.68
C ALA A 163 -17.42 9.04 -13.42
N LYS A 164 -18.64 9.18 -12.93
CA LYS A 164 -19.55 10.27 -13.31
C LYS A 164 -19.03 11.58 -12.70
N THR A 165 -18.78 11.61 -11.39
CA THR A 165 -18.12 12.71 -10.69
C THR A 165 -17.16 12.17 -9.61
N VAL A 166 -16.15 12.98 -9.24
CA VAL A 166 -15.23 12.69 -8.15
C VAL A 166 -15.22 13.85 -7.18
N THR A 167 -15.55 13.60 -5.92
CA THR A 167 -15.45 14.59 -4.85
C THR A 167 -14.18 14.36 -4.04
N ILE A 168 -13.30 15.35 -3.95
CA ILE A 168 -12.14 15.31 -3.06
C ILE A 168 -12.52 15.91 -1.72
N ALA A 169 -12.60 15.07 -0.68
CA ALA A 169 -12.79 15.52 0.71
C ALA A 169 -11.43 15.79 1.36
N HIS A 170 -11.21 17.04 1.78
CA HIS A 170 -9.99 17.43 2.46
C HIS A 170 -10.28 18.18 3.74
N ARG A 171 -9.58 17.80 4.83
CA ARG A 171 -9.74 18.41 6.17
C ARG A 171 -9.32 19.86 6.29
N ARG A 172 -8.68 20.42 5.25
CA ARG A 172 -8.23 21.83 5.15
C ARG A 172 -8.95 22.53 4.01
N ASP A 173 -8.72 23.84 3.87
CA ASP A 173 -9.31 24.70 2.82
C ASP A 173 -8.39 24.83 1.59
N GLN A 174 -7.27 24.11 1.55
CA GLN A 174 -6.35 24.07 0.41
C GLN A 174 -5.61 22.74 0.32
N LEU A 175 -5.32 22.29 -0.88
CA LEU A 175 -4.55 21.06 -1.14
C LEU A 175 -3.07 21.26 -0.76
N ARG A 176 -2.41 20.16 -0.45
CA ARG A 176 -0.95 20.09 -0.23
C ARG A 176 -0.20 19.52 -1.43
N ALA A 177 -0.92 19.05 -2.42
CA ALA A 177 -0.37 18.51 -3.66
C ALA A 177 0.48 19.56 -4.41
N GLN A 178 1.36 19.10 -5.28
CA GLN A 178 2.12 19.94 -6.18
C GLN A 178 1.20 20.78 -7.06
N LYS A 179 1.62 22.02 -7.35
CA LYS A 179 0.79 22.99 -8.09
C LYS A 179 0.28 22.43 -9.43
N VAL A 180 1.10 21.70 -10.16
CA VAL A 180 0.73 21.11 -11.45
C VAL A 180 -0.43 20.09 -11.33
N LEU A 181 -0.48 19.33 -10.22
CA LEU A 181 -1.57 18.39 -9.95
C LEU A 181 -2.85 19.13 -9.55
N GLN A 182 -2.71 20.18 -8.71
CA GLN A 182 -3.83 21.04 -8.34
C GLN A 182 -4.47 21.70 -9.57
N ASP A 183 -3.66 22.24 -10.49
CA ASP A 183 -4.15 22.90 -11.70
C ASP A 183 -4.92 21.93 -12.61
N ARG A 184 -4.47 20.67 -12.71
CA ARG A 184 -5.20 19.61 -13.43
C ARG A 184 -6.54 19.30 -12.78
N ALA A 185 -6.57 19.16 -11.45
CA ALA A 185 -7.80 18.88 -10.73
C ALA A 185 -8.80 20.04 -10.81
N PHE A 186 -8.35 21.30 -10.67
CA PHE A 186 -9.20 22.47 -10.77
C PHE A 186 -9.75 22.71 -12.19
N ALA A 187 -9.03 22.26 -13.21
CA ALA A 187 -9.47 22.35 -14.61
C ALA A 187 -10.41 21.21 -15.04
N ASN A 188 -10.67 20.23 -14.19
CA ASN A 188 -11.50 19.08 -14.54
C ASN A 188 -12.93 19.24 -14.02
N ASP A 189 -13.89 19.39 -14.93
CA ASP A 189 -15.30 19.64 -14.61
C ASP A 189 -15.98 18.49 -13.82
N LYS A 190 -15.42 17.30 -13.82
CA LYS A 190 -15.92 16.16 -13.03
C LYS A 190 -15.44 16.19 -11.58
N ILE A 191 -14.45 17.03 -11.23
CA ILE A 191 -13.88 17.09 -9.88
C ILE A 191 -14.56 18.18 -9.06
N HIS A 192 -15.05 17.79 -7.90
CA HIS A 192 -15.63 18.66 -6.89
C HIS A 192 -14.79 18.62 -5.62
N PHE A 193 -14.84 19.68 -4.81
CA PHE A 193 -14.07 19.79 -3.58
C PHE A 193 -14.99 19.95 -2.37
N ALA A 194 -14.83 19.06 -1.39
CA ALA A 194 -15.41 19.19 -0.06
C ALA A 194 -14.30 19.64 0.91
N TRP A 195 -14.13 20.96 1.03
CA TRP A 195 -13.15 21.58 1.91
C TRP A 195 -13.55 21.48 3.37
N ASN A 196 -12.55 21.50 4.27
CA ASN A 196 -12.75 21.41 5.72
C ASN A 196 -13.59 20.20 6.13
N THR A 197 -13.51 19.12 5.36
CA THR A 197 -14.39 17.96 5.48
C THR A 197 -13.60 16.72 5.84
N VAL A 198 -14.13 15.96 6.80
CA VAL A 198 -13.66 14.63 7.19
C VAL A 198 -14.79 13.63 7.04
N VAL A 199 -14.44 12.34 6.89
CA VAL A 199 -15.38 11.23 6.94
C VAL A 199 -15.60 10.84 8.39
N GLU A 200 -16.84 10.64 8.80
CA GLU A 200 -17.22 10.11 10.13
C GLU A 200 -17.71 8.66 10.08
N GLU A 201 -18.36 8.27 8.99
CA GLU A 201 -18.90 6.91 8.83
C GLU A 201 -19.04 6.59 7.33
N ILE A 202 -18.78 5.36 6.95
CA ILE A 202 -19.03 4.81 5.61
C ILE A 202 -20.21 3.83 5.74
N LYS A 203 -21.25 4.02 4.93
CA LYS A 203 -22.48 3.24 5.03
C LYS A 203 -22.72 2.34 3.84
N GLY A 204 -23.25 1.18 4.12
CA GLY A 204 -23.65 0.17 3.14
C GLY A 204 -23.81 -1.19 3.80
N GLU A 205 -24.51 -2.11 3.14
CA GLU A 205 -24.64 -3.50 3.60
C GLU A 205 -23.72 -4.43 2.80
N GLN A 206 -23.91 -4.46 1.48
CA GLN A 206 -23.09 -5.29 0.57
C GLN A 206 -21.99 -4.49 -0.12
N LYS A 207 -22.23 -3.19 -0.34
CA LYS A 207 -21.29 -2.23 -0.91
C LYS A 207 -21.54 -0.85 -0.32
N VAL A 208 -20.60 0.06 -0.52
CA VAL A 208 -20.77 1.47 -0.16
C VAL A 208 -22.00 2.06 -0.88
N THR A 209 -22.82 2.80 -0.13
CA THR A 209 -24.00 3.51 -0.65
C THR A 209 -23.98 4.99 -0.30
N SER A 210 -23.44 5.35 0.85
CA SER A 210 -23.33 6.74 1.31
C SER A 210 -22.21 6.89 2.33
N VAL A 211 -21.83 8.15 2.59
CA VAL A 211 -20.81 8.52 3.56
C VAL A 211 -21.32 9.67 4.41
N LEU A 212 -21.11 9.61 5.73
CA LEU A 212 -21.29 10.74 6.62
C LEU A 212 -20.05 11.63 6.57
N LEU A 213 -20.24 12.85 6.11
CA LEU A 213 -19.23 13.88 6.01
C LEU A 213 -19.45 14.95 7.06
N LYS A 214 -18.39 15.34 7.76
CA LYS A 214 -18.42 16.40 8.76
C LYS A 214 -17.53 17.56 8.36
N ASP A 215 -18.10 18.76 8.40
CA ASP A 215 -17.33 20.00 8.33
C ASP A 215 -16.60 20.24 9.65
N VAL A 216 -15.28 20.33 9.62
CA VAL A 216 -14.45 20.46 10.84
C VAL A 216 -14.49 21.88 11.43
N LYS A 217 -14.99 22.89 10.68
CA LYS A 217 -15.10 24.27 11.15
C LYS A 217 -16.46 24.52 11.81
N THR A 218 -17.54 23.98 11.24
CA THR A 218 -18.92 24.20 11.73
C THR A 218 -19.42 23.07 12.62
N GLY A 219 -18.86 21.86 12.48
CA GLY A 219 -19.33 20.66 13.14
C GLY A 219 -20.56 20.05 12.45
N GLU A 220 -21.04 20.63 11.36
CA GLU A 220 -22.18 20.12 10.61
C GLU A 220 -21.87 18.76 9.99
N VAL A 221 -22.78 17.79 10.20
CA VAL A 221 -22.71 16.45 9.61
C VAL A 221 -23.78 16.32 8.55
N ARG A 222 -23.38 15.85 7.36
CA ARG A 222 -24.30 15.56 6.26
C ARG A 222 -24.04 14.17 5.70
N GLU A 223 -25.09 13.48 5.30
CA GLU A 223 -24.98 12.23 4.55
C GLU A 223 -25.01 12.54 3.05
N GLN A 224 -24.10 11.91 2.31
CA GLN A 224 -24.03 12.05 0.86
C GLN A 224 -23.86 10.67 0.21
N ALA A 225 -24.61 10.42 -0.87
CA ALA A 225 -24.51 9.17 -1.62
C ALA A 225 -23.23 9.12 -2.45
N PHE A 226 -22.53 7.98 -2.38
CA PHE A 226 -21.37 7.65 -3.20
C PHE A 226 -21.38 6.15 -3.52
N GLY A 227 -20.98 5.80 -4.75
CA GLY A 227 -20.81 4.41 -5.16
C GLY A 227 -19.51 3.78 -4.66
N GLY A 228 -18.50 4.61 -4.33
CA GLY A 228 -17.21 4.19 -3.80
C GLY A 228 -16.44 5.31 -3.12
N ILE A 229 -15.50 4.91 -2.26
CA ILE A 229 -14.60 5.80 -1.54
C ILE A 229 -13.16 5.32 -1.70
N PHE A 230 -12.25 6.23 -2.05
CA PHE A 230 -10.82 6.01 -2.22
C PHE A 230 -10.04 6.81 -1.18
N ILE A 231 -9.20 6.13 -0.39
CA ILE A 231 -8.58 6.70 0.81
C ILE A 231 -7.08 6.91 0.60
N TYR A 232 -6.64 8.18 0.63
CA TYR A 232 -5.24 8.61 0.43
C TYR A 232 -4.78 9.57 1.53
N VAL A 233 -4.78 9.09 2.77
CA VAL A 233 -4.43 9.89 3.95
C VAL A 233 -3.00 9.66 4.44
N GLY A 234 -2.24 8.83 3.72
CA GLY A 234 -0.82 8.54 3.94
C GLY A 234 -0.53 7.05 3.98
N LEU A 235 0.76 6.75 4.15
CA LEU A 235 1.31 5.40 4.28
C LEU A 235 2.17 5.36 5.53
N ASP A 236 2.21 4.21 6.21
CA ASP A 236 3.12 3.93 7.30
C ASP A 236 4.07 2.81 6.86
N PRO A 237 5.40 3.04 6.85
CA PRO A 237 6.37 2.02 6.48
C PRO A 237 6.38 0.89 7.52
N VAL A 238 6.58 -0.35 7.07
CA VAL A 238 6.75 -1.50 7.96
C VAL A 238 8.24 -1.72 8.18
N SER A 239 8.84 -0.93 9.08
CA SER A 239 10.30 -0.82 9.26
C SER A 239 10.75 -0.71 10.72
N GLU A 240 9.84 -0.83 11.69
CA GLU A 240 10.14 -0.67 13.13
C GLU A 240 11.27 -1.59 13.61
N PHE A 241 11.34 -2.81 13.05
CA PHE A 241 12.39 -3.79 13.36
C PHE A 241 13.81 -3.34 12.96
N ALA A 242 13.93 -2.30 12.13
CA ALA A 242 15.19 -1.74 11.65
C ALA A 242 15.62 -0.46 12.41
N THR A 243 14.89 -0.07 13.45
CA THR A 243 15.13 1.19 14.19
C THR A 243 16.55 1.27 14.77
N GLU A 244 17.06 0.15 15.31
CA GLU A 244 18.39 0.11 15.93
C GLU A 244 19.55 0.19 14.94
N LEU A 245 19.28 -0.01 13.65
CA LEU A 245 20.29 0.10 12.58
C LEU A 245 20.64 1.55 12.23
N GLY A 246 19.84 2.54 12.66
CA GLY A 246 20.08 3.96 12.36
C GLY A 246 19.90 4.33 10.89
N ILE A 247 19.14 3.52 10.11
CA ILE A 247 18.90 3.70 8.68
C ILE A 247 17.53 4.33 8.36
N LEU A 248 16.74 4.68 9.38
CA LEU A 248 15.40 5.25 9.22
C LEU A 248 15.42 6.78 9.32
N ASP A 249 14.58 7.44 8.52
CA ASP A 249 14.29 8.86 8.67
C ASP A 249 13.32 9.11 9.85
N GLU A 250 12.99 10.39 10.08
CA GLU A 250 12.07 10.83 11.14
C GLU A 250 10.63 10.29 11.00
N ASN A 251 10.25 9.79 9.82
CA ASN A 251 8.94 9.22 9.50
C ASN A 251 8.96 7.68 9.44
N GLY A 252 10.11 7.06 9.76
CA GLY A 252 10.29 5.61 9.73
C GLY A 252 10.62 5.03 8.35
N TRP A 253 10.84 5.86 7.33
CA TRP A 253 11.25 5.36 6.01
C TRP A 253 12.73 5.02 5.99
N VAL A 254 13.08 3.90 5.35
CA VAL A 254 14.48 3.52 5.14
C VAL A 254 15.13 4.52 4.17
N VAL A 255 16.20 5.17 4.63
CA VAL A 255 17.00 6.09 3.79
C VAL A 255 17.92 5.28 2.90
N THR A 256 17.83 5.49 1.59
CA THR A 256 18.62 4.76 0.59
C THR A 256 19.31 5.72 -0.36
N ASP A 257 20.39 5.25 -0.98
CA ASP A 257 20.98 5.90 -2.15
C ASP A 257 20.19 5.58 -3.44
N CYS A 258 20.68 6.05 -4.60
CA CYS A 258 20.03 5.79 -5.89
C CYS A 258 20.13 4.32 -6.36
N LEU A 259 20.90 3.47 -5.67
CA LEU A 259 21.02 2.04 -5.89
C LEU A 259 20.28 1.20 -4.84
N LEU A 260 19.51 1.85 -3.97
CA LEU A 260 18.74 1.26 -2.86
C LEU A 260 19.61 0.68 -1.72
N TYR A 261 20.88 1.08 -1.61
CA TYR A 261 21.72 0.73 -0.47
C TYR A 261 21.53 1.71 0.69
N THR A 262 21.55 1.19 1.90
CA THR A 262 21.41 1.97 3.15
C THR A 262 22.74 2.18 3.85
N SER A 263 23.69 1.26 3.66
CA SER A 263 25.03 1.28 4.28
C SER A 263 26.03 0.52 3.42
N ASP A 264 27.29 0.82 3.59
CA ASP A 264 28.41 0.06 3.03
C ASP A 264 28.66 -1.23 3.83
#